data_46401c9124b3ad1ca9e1de8f0f712a54
#
_entry.id   46401c9124b3ad1ca9e1de8f0f712a54
#
_cell.length_a   1.000
_cell.length_b   1.000
_cell.length_c   1.000
_cell.angle_alpha   90.00
_cell.angle_beta   90.00
_cell.angle_gamma   90.00
#
_symmetry.space_group_name_H-M   'P 1'
#
loop_
_entity.id
_entity.type
_entity.pdbx_description
1 polymer ?
#
loop_
_entity_poly.entity_id
_entity_poly.type
_entity_poly.pdbx_seq_one_letter_code
_entity_poly.pdbx_strand_id
1 'polypeptide(L)'
;MHPELFRLGPFAVKSYGALLALSFLLGVLWSIRRAKRAGVDPKYILDLAIVIFISSIVGARAFYVIFHLDEFRGYWLDIISPIQSNGDLGIGGLTMLGGVILAIISGVFYLRLRKQNVWQVADILAPAFPLGIFLTRIGCFLNGCCFGKPVSDHAWGIIFPDTCPAGYTFQGTPLYPTQFFSSLKGLIILALILLLERFKKFQGYSFWLMLGLFGSGRFLIDFYRYYEPSMVLTKIGPVEFSVNQGVSVLIIIISAAMWNYLRLKSPR
;
A
#
# COMPACT_ATOMS: atom_id res chain seq x y z
N MET A 1 6.19 1.69 -21.86
CA MET A 1 6.28 2.13 -20.46
C MET A 1 6.63 3.60 -20.44
N HIS A 2 6.09 4.37 -19.50
CA HIS A 2 6.38 5.78 -19.34
C HIS A 2 6.75 6.04 -17.86
N PRO A 3 8.00 5.70 -17.45
CA PRO A 3 8.45 5.91 -16.06
C PRO A 3 8.43 7.38 -15.66
N GLU A 4 8.70 8.26 -16.62
CA GLU A 4 8.61 9.72 -16.47
C GLU A 4 7.42 10.25 -17.28
N LEU A 5 6.59 11.09 -16.67
CA LEU A 5 5.48 11.75 -17.35
C LEU A 5 5.96 13.00 -18.09
N PHE A 6 6.75 13.84 -17.40
CA PHE A 6 7.35 15.05 -17.94
C PHE A 6 8.50 15.53 -17.05
N ARG A 7 9.36 16.40 -17.59
CA ARG A 7 10.44 17.05 -16.86
C ARG A 7 10.22 18.55 -16.76
N LEU A 8 10.41 19.10 -15.57
CA LEU A 8 10.44 20.53 -15.29
C LEU A 8 11.86 20.90 -14.88
N GLY A 9 12.70 21.24 -15.85
CA GLY A 9 14.12 21.49 -15.61
C GLY A 9 14.83 20.23 -15.05
N PRO A 10 15.50 20.30 -13.89
CA PRO A 10 16.16 19.15 -13.29
C PRO A 10 15.20 18.13 -12.65
N PHE A 11 13.92 18.49 -12.45
CA PHE A 11 12.94 17.65 -11.79
C PHE A 11 12.17 16.79 -12.77
N ALA A 12 12.33 15.46 -12.68
CA ALA A 12 11.55 14.48 -13.41
C ALA A 12 10.32 14.06 -12.58
N VAL A 13 9.12 14.30 -13.11
CA VAL A 13 7.88 13.82 -12.50
C VAL A 13 7.66 12.38 -12.93
N LYS A 14 7.90 11.45 -11.98
CA LYS A 14 7.73 10.01 -12.21
C LYS A 14 6.26 9.62 -12.16
N SER A 15 5.83 8.76 -13.09
CA SER A 15 4.46 8.27 -13.20
C SER A 15 3.94 7.64 -11.90
N TYR A 16 4.77 6.86 -11.23
CA TYR A 16 4.43 6.25 -9.95
C TYR A 16 4.12 7.30 -8.88
N GLY A 17 4.99 8.31 -8.72
CA GLY A 17 4.79 9.38 -7.73
C GLY A 17 3.54 10.21 -7.99
N ALA A 18 3.28 10.55 -9.26
CA ALA A 18 2.09 11.30 -9.66
C ALA A 18 0.79 10.53 -9.36
N LEU A 19 0.74 9.24 -9.71
CA LEU A 19 -0.43 8.40 -9.44
C LEU A 19 -0.60 8.09 -7.94
N LEU A 20 0.49 7.99 -7.19
CA LEU A 20 0.44 7.87 -5.74
C LEU A 20 -0.15 9.14 -5.10
N ALA A 21 0.31 10.33 -5.50
CA ALA A 21 -0.21 11.59 -5.02
C ALA A 21 -1.71 11.78 -5.39
N LEU A 22 -2.08 11.44 -6.62
CA LEU A 22 -3.47 11.47 -7.08
C LEU A 22 -4.34 10.50 -6.28
N SER A 23 -3.86 9.29 -6.00
CA SER A 23 -4.59 8.29 -5.22
C SER A 23 -4.83 8.76 -3.79
N PHE A 24 -3.83 9.38 -3.17
CA PHE A 24 -3.95 9.97 -1.85
C PHE A 24 -4.97 11.11 -1.83
N LEU A 25 -4.87 12.05 -2.77
CA LEU A 25 -5.80 13.18 -2.89
C LEU A 25 -7.25 12.70 -3.07
N LEU A 26 -7.49 11.79 -4.01
CA LEU A 26 -8.83 11.24 -4.25
C LEU A 26 -9.34 10.45 -3.03
N GLY A 27 -8.48 9.71 -2.35
CA GLY A 27 -8.80 9.00 -1.12
C GLY A 27 -9.24 9.94 -0.01
N VAL A 28 -8.51 11.04 0.21
CA VAL A 28 -8.86 12.07 1.20
C VAL A 28 -10.18 12.75 0.85
N LEU A 29 -10.36 13.20 -0.41
CA LEU A 29 -11.58 13.87 -0.86
C LEU A 29 -12.82 12.96 -0.71
N TRP A 30 -12.67 11.68 -1.04
CA TRP A 30 -13.75 10.72 -0.84
C TRP A 30 -14.06 10.50 0.64
N SER A 31 -13.03 10.35 1.47
CA SER A 31 -13.20 10.16 2.92
C SER A 31 -13.86 11.38 3.57
N ILE A 32 -13.55 12.60 3.13
CA ILE A 32 -14.23 13.82 3.57
C ILE A 32 -15.73 13.77 3.26
N ARG A 33 -16.09 13.38 2.02
CA ARG A 33 -17.53 13.25 1.66
C ARG A 33 -18.25 12.19 2.50
N ARG A 34 -17.56 11.08 2.78
CA ARG A 34 -18.09 10.01 3.63
C ARG A 34 -18.22 10.43 5.09
N ALA A 35 -17.26 11.18 5.61
CA ALA A 35 -17.29 11.73 6.97
C ALA A 35 -18.50 12.64 7.17
N LYS A 36 -18.76 13.56 6.24
CA LYS A 36 -19.95 14.42 6.28
C LYS A 36 -21.25 13.60 6.35
N ARG A 37 -21.36 12.52 5.55
CA ARG A 37 -22.56 11.64 5.57
C ARG A 37 -22.68 10.82 6.86
N ALA A 38 -21.55 10.54 7.51
CA ALA A 38 -21.50 9.77 8.76
C ALA A 38 -21.60 10.66 10.03
N GLY A 39 -21.79 11.98 9.87
CA GLY A 39 -21.86 12.92 10.99
C GLY A 39 -20.51 13.18 11.68
N VAL A 40 -19.40 12.89 11.00
CA VAL A 40 -18.03 13.17 11.49
C VAL A 40 -17.53 14.45 10.84
N ASP A 41 -17.01 15.38 11.65
CA ASP A 41 -16.46 16.64 11.14
C ASP A 41 -15.29 16.33 10.18
N PRO A 42 -15.36 16.82 8.93
CA PRO A 42 -14.31 16.66 7.92
C PRO A 42 -12.91 17.11 8.36
N LYS A 43 -12.83 18.04 9.29
CA LYS A 43 -11.57 18.51 9.85
C LYS A 43 -10.74 17.37 10.42
N TYR A 44 -11.38 16.41 11.12
CA TYR A 44 -10.67 15.26 11.66
C TYR A 44 -10.07 14.36 10.58
N ILE A 45 -10.71 14.27 9.41
CA ILE A 45 -10.17 13.50 8.27
C ILE A 45 -8.97 14.20 7.65
N LEU A 46 -9.03 15.53 7.51
CA LEU A 46 -7.91 16.32 6.99
C LEU A 46 -6.69 16.27 7.92
N ASP A 47 -6.92 16.54 9.21
CA ASP A 47 -5.85 16.46 10.20
C ASP A 47 -5.24 15.05 10.25
N LEU A 48 -6.09 14.01 10.24
CA LEU A 48 -5.64 12.61 10.22
C LEU A 48 -4.83 12.29 8.97
N ALA A 49 -5.22 12.79 7.80
CA ALA A 49 -4.47 12.61 6.56
C ALA A 49 -3.07 13.23 6.67
N ILE A 50 -2.95 14.43 7.25
CA ILE A 50 -1.66 15.09 7.50
C ILE A 50 -0.82 14.27 8.49
N VAL A 51 -1.42 13.83 9.60
CA VAL A 51 -0.74 13.00 10.60
C VAL A 51 -0.22 11.70 9.97
N ILE A 52 -1.05 10.99 9.20
CA ILE A 52 -0.65 9.75 8.51
C ILE A 52 0.45 10.03 7.50
N PHE A 53 0.35 11.10 6.70
CA PHE A 53 1.35 11.45 5.69
C PHE A 53 2.72 11.73 6.32
N ILE A 54 2.78 12.60 7.32
CA ILE A 54 4.04 12.94 7.99
C ILE A 54 4.62 11.73 8.74
N SER A 55 3.78 11.05 9.52
CA SER A 55 4.25 9.89 10.31
C SER A 55 4.67 8.71 9.44
N SER A 56 4.07 8.53 8.26
CA SER A 56 4.50 7.47 7.33
C SER A 56 5.91 7.74 6.78
N ILE A 57 6.24 8.98 6.44
CA ILE A 57 7.59 9.35 5.96
C ILE A 57 8.60 9.18 7.08
N VAL A 58 8.31 9.73 8.26
CA VAL A 58 9.18 9.63 9.43
C VAL A 58 9.41 8.17 9.82
N GLY A 59 8.34 7.38 9.88
CA GLY A 59 8.43 5.95 10.21
C GLY A 59 9.21 5.14 9.19
N ALA A 60 8.98 5.40 7.90
CA ALA A 60 9.71 4.72 6.83
C ALA A 60 11.21 5.02 6.89
N ARG A 61 11.59 6.26 7.17
CA ARG A 61 13.00 6.67 7.32
C ARG A 61 13.62 6.13 8.61
N ALA A 62 12.93 6.25 9.74
CA ALA A 62 13.43 5.78 11.02
C ALA A 62 13.73 4.27 11.00
N PHE A 63 12.85 3.47 10.43
CA PHE A 63 13.08 2.03 10.30
C PHE A 63 14.25 1.71 9.36
N TYR A 64 14.36 2.42 8.24
CA TYR A 64 15.52 2.23 7.35
C TYR A 64 16.83 2.50 8.10
N VAL A 65 16.93 3.65 8.76
CA VAL A 65 18.12 4.03 9.53
C VAL A 65 18.47 3.02 10.62
N ILE A 66 17.47 2.54 11.38
CA ILE A 66 17.70 1.55 12.46
C ILE A 66 18.33 0.25 11.91
N PHE A 67 17.91 -0.21 10.73
CA PHE A 67 18.42 -1.44 10.14
C PHE A 67 19.68 -1.27 9.29
N HIS A 68 20.07 -0.02 8.97
CA HIS A 68 21.20 0.33 8.11
C HIS A 68 22.11 1.38 8.76
N LEU A 69 22.29 1.32 10.07
CA LEU A 69 23.09 2.29 10.83
C LEU A 69 24.51 2.41 10.31
N ASP A 70 25.07 1.32 9.79
CA ASP A 70 26.44 1.29 9.25
C ASP A 70 26.62 2.18 8.02
N GLU A 71 25.57 2.38 7.21
CA GLU A 71 25.60 3.27 6.04
C GLU A 71 25.73 4.75 6.44
N PHE A 72 25.31 5.12 7.66
CA PHE A 72 25.29 6.50 8.15
C PHE A 72 26.51 6.84 9.03
N ARG A 73 27.43 5.90 9.24
CA ARG A 73 28.67 6.17 10.01
C ARG A 73 29.52 7.23 9.30
N GLY A 74 29.68 8.38 9.96
CA GLY A 74 30.39 9.54 9.42
C GLY A 74 29.53 10.56 8.68
N TYR A 75 28.28 10.25 8.34
CA TYR A 75 27.34 11.10 7.59
C TYR A 75 25.98 11.20 8.29
N TRP A 76 25.96 11.46 9.60
CA TRP A 76 24.73 11.46 10.40
C TRP A 76 23.68 12.49 9.95
N LEU A 77 24.12 13.55 9.25
CA LEU A 77 23.21 14.54 8.68
C LEU A 77 22.34 13.97 7.55
N ASP A 78 22.81 12.95 6.85
CA ASP A 78 22.09 12.29 5.77
C ASP A 78 20.85 11.55 6.26
N ILE A 79 20.73 11.33 7.56
CA ILE A 79 19.52 10.76 8.16
C ILE A 79 18.30 11.66 7.91
N ILE A 80 18.48 12.97 7.98
CA ILE A 80 17.39 13.97 7.91
C ILE A 80 17.50 14.83 6.63
N SER A 81 18.72 14.97 6.07
CA SER A 81 18.96 15.85 4.94
C SER A 81 18.22 15.38 3.68
N PRO A 82 17.48 16.27 3.00
CA PRO A 82 16.94 16.00 1.67
C PRO A 82 18.01 16.01 0.57
N ILE A 83 19.22 16.45 0.87
CA ILE A 83 20.38 16.42 0.00
C ILE A 83 21.38 15.47 0.66
N GLN A 84 21.64 14.33 0.01
CA GLN A 84 22.58 13.33 0.50
C GLN A 84 24.02 13.80 0.27
N SER A 85 24.97 13.31 1.08
CA SER A 85 26.40 13.64 0.93
C SER A 85 27.00 13.24 -0.42
N ASN A 86 26.36 12.34 -1.16
CA ASN A 86 26.72 11.96 -2.53
C ASN A 86 26.17 12.93 -3.61
N GLY A 87 25.44 13.98 -3.21
CA GLY A 87 24.84 14.96 -4.12
C GLY A 87 23.45 14.59 -4.64
N ASP A 88 22.89 13.42 -4.28
CA ASP A 88 21.56 13.02 -4.68
C ASP A 88 20.48 13.85 -3.96
N LEU A 89 19.49 14.32 -4.73
CA LEU A 89 18.32 15.01 -4.22
C LEU A 89 17.22 14.01 -3.85
N GLY A 90 16.82 14.01 -2.60
CA GLY A 90 15.73 13.19 -2.07
C GLY A 90 16.16 12.36 -0.85
N ILE A 91 15.18 11.97 -0.05
CA ILE A 91 15.38 11.07 1.08
C ILE A 91 15.37 9.64 0.51
N GLY A 92 16.54 9.08 0.19
CA GLY A 92 16.72 7.67 -0.18
C GLY A 92 16.51 6.75 1.03
N GLY A 93 16.31 5.44 0.78
CA GLY A 93 16.19 4.46 1.85
C GLY A 93 14.94 4.67 2.73
N LEU A 94 13.79 4.21 2.24
CA LEU A 94 12.51 4.24 2.95
C LEU A 94 11.93 2.82 3.04
N THR A 95 11.64 2.35 4.26
CA THR A 95 11.01 1.05 4.48
C THR A 95 9.50 1.20 4.60
N MET A 96 8.75 0.48 3.77
CA MET A 96 7.28 0.52 3.81
C MET A 96 6.72 0.08 5.19
N LEU A 97 7.35 -0.92 5.82
CA LEU A 97 6.89 -1.44 7.10
C LEU A 97 6.92 -0.39 8.20
N GLY A 98 8.01 0.35 8.33
CA GLY A 98 8.13 1.43 9.31
C GLY A 98 7.11 2.54 9.10
N GLY A 99 6.88 2.91 7.83
CA GLY A 99 5.87 3.90 7.47
C GLY A 99 4.46 3.48 7.88
N VAL A 100 4.08 2.24 7.59
CA VAL A 100 2.74 1.70 7.94
C VAL A 100 2.56 1.62 9.45
N ILE A 101 3.54 1.11 10.18
CA ILE A 101 3.45 0.96 11.65
C ILE A 101 3.27 2.33 12.30
N LEU A 102 4.13 3.30 11.97
CA LEU A 102 4.06 4.62 12.61
C LEU A 102 2.80 5.39 12.20
N ALA A 103 2.33 5.25 10.94
CA ALA A 103 1.07 5.83 10.49
C ALA A 103 -0.15 5.27 11.27
N ILE A 104 -0.20 3.96 11.52
CA ILE A 104 -1.28 3.35 12.30
C ILE A 104 -1.23 3.84 13.75
N ILE A 105 -0.07 3.79 14.39
CA ILE A 105 0.09 4.23 15.78
C ILE A 105 -0.31 5.70 15.93
N SER A 106 0.23 6.58 15.10
CA SER A 106 -0.03 8.01 15.15
C SER A 106 -1.49 8.34 14.83
N GLY A 107 -2.08 7.64 13.84
CA GLY A 107 -3.49 7.83 13.47
C GLY A 107 -4.44 7.41 14.58
N VAL A 108 -4.23 6.25 15.19
CA VAL A 108 -5.04 5.78 16.33
C VAL A 108 -4.87 6.71 17.53
N PHE A 109 -3.65 7.13 17.83
CA PHE A 109 -3.35 8.08 18.91
C PHE A 109 -4.04 9.42 18.70
N TYR A 110 -3.95 10.00 17.50
CA TYR A 110 -4.65 11.23 17.13
C TYR A 110 -6.17 11.12 17.34
N LEU A 111 -6.80 10.07 16.84
CA LEU A 111 -8.24 9.87 16.98
C LEU A 111 -8.66 9.73 18.44
N ARG A 112 -7.88 9.02 19.27
CA ARG A 112 -8.15 8.90 20.71
C ARG A 112 -8.03 10.22 21.45
N LEU A 113 -6.99 11.02 21.14
CA LEU A 113 -6.82 12.37 21.70
C LEU A 113 -8.01 13.29 21.36
N ARG A 114 -8.52 13.16 20.11
CA ARG A 114 -9.70 13.90 19.64
C ARG A 114 -11.04 13.29 20.10
N LYS A 115 -11.02 12.23 20.92
CA LYS A 115 -12.21 11.50 21.39
C LYS A 115 -13.11 11.00 20.25
N GLN A 116 -12.51 10.72 19.09
CA GLN A 116 -13.21 10.17 17.94
C GLN A 116 -13.27 8.64 18.01
N ASN A 117 -14.35 8.07 17.50
CA ASN A 117 -14.46 6.62 17.43
C ASN A 117 -13.57 6.07 16.31
N VAL A 118 -12.50 5.33 16.69
CA VAL A 118 -11.50 4.79 15.77
C VAL A 118 -12.14 3.90 14.70
N TRP A 119 -13.09 3.04 15.08
CA TRP A 119 -13.72 2.11 14.15
C TRP A 119 -14.67 2.79 13.18
N GLN A 120 -15.38 3.83 13.61
CA GLN A 120 -16.20 4.64 12.73
C GLN A 120 -15.35 5.35 11.67
N VAL A 121 -14.24 5.96 12.09
CA VAL A 121 -13.32 6.63 11.16
C VAL A 121 -12.63 5.61 10.26
N ALA A 122 -12.23 4.46 10.76
CA ALA A 122 -11.65 3.37 9.96
C ALA A 122 -12.63 2.90 8.85
N ASP A 123 -13.92 2.80 9.14
CA ASP A 123 -14.96 2.47 8.14
C ASP A 123 -15.13 3.57 7.09
N ILE A 124 -15.00 4.84 7.49
CA ILE A 124 -15.03 5.97 6.55
C ILE A 124 -13.87 5.89 5.56
N LEU A 125 -12.68 5.53 6.04
CA LEU A 125 -11.46 5.42 5.23
C LEU A 125 -11.40 4.13 4.40
N ALA A 126 -12.11 3.09 4.79
CA ALA A 126 -11.98 1.75 4.21
C ALA A 126 -12.08 1.70 2.67
N PRO A 127 -13.00 2.39 1.97
CA PRO A 127 -13.05 2.39 0.51
C PRO A 127 -11.91 3.17 -0.17
N ALA A 128 -11.30 4.12 0.53
CA ALA A 128 -10.18 4.88 -0.03
C ALA A 128 -8.93 4.02 -0.25
N PHE A 129 -8.74 2.99 0.57
CA PHE A 129 -7.59 2.09 0.47
C PHE A 129 -7.57 1.28 -0.83
N PRO A 130 -8.63 0.52 -1.21
CA PRO A 130 -8.65 -0.21 -2.49
C PRO A 130 -8.68 0.72 -3.71
N LEU A 131 -9.26 1.93 -3.62
CA LEU A 131 -9.12 2.95 -4.65
C LEU A 131 -7.65 3.35 -4.84
N GLY A 132 -6.94 3.56 -3.73
CA GLY A 132 -5.51 3.85 -3.74
C GLY A 132 -4.70 2.72 -4.38
N ILE A 133 -4.99 1.46 -4.06
CA ILE A 133 -4.36 0.30 -4.69
C ILE A 133 -4.59 0.33 -6.20
N PHE A 134 -5.83 0.52 -6.66
CA PHE A 134 -6.17 0.57 -8.09
C PHE A 134 -5.27 1.55 -8.83
N LEU A 135 -5.23 2.81 -8.39
CA LEU A 135 -4.48 3.87 -9.05
C LEU A 135 -2.95 3.67 -8.95
N THR A 136 -2.47 3.33 -7.77
CA THR A 136 -1.03 3.16 -7.55
C THR A 136 -0.46 1.99 -8.35
N ARG A 137 -1.24 0.92 -8.59
CA ARG A 137 -0.79 -0.24 -9.40
C ARG A 137 -0.70 0.07 -10.89
N ILE A 138 -1.51 1.01 -11.39
CA ILE A 138 -1.30 1.58 -12.73
C ILE A 138 0.06 2.30 -12.77
N GLY A 139 0.39 3.07 -11.73
CA GLY A 139 1.72 3.71 -11.60
C GLY A 139 2.87 2.71 -11.55
N CYS A 140 2.71 1.60 -10.82
CA CYS A 140 3.70 0.52 -10.81
C CYS A 140 3.91 -0.09 -12.21
N PHE A 141 2.83 -0.25 -12.98
CA PHE A 141 2.91 -0.75 -14.35
C PHE A 141 3.66 0.21 -15.26
N LEU A 142 3.32 1.50 -15.24
CA LEU A 142 4.02 2.51 -16.03
C LEU A 142 5.51 2.64 -15.68
N ASN A 143 5.86 2.40 -14.41
CA ASN A 143 7.24 2.40 -13.92
C ASN A 143 7.98 1.08 -14.18
N GLY A 144 7.28 0.01 -14.58
CA GLY A 144 7.87 -1.33 -14.80
C GLY A 144 8.37 -2.02 -13.53
N CYS A 145 7.76 -1.74 -12.36
CA CYS A 145 8.12 -2.40 -11.09
C CYS A 145 7.02 -3.34 -10.59
N CYS A 146 7.33 -4.18 -9.60
CA CYS A 146 6.35 -5.09 -8.98
C CYS A 146 5.76 -6.12 -9.96
N PHE A 147 6.55 -6.60 -10.88
CA PHE A 147 6.21 -7.56 -11.93
C PHE A 147 6.05 -9.00 -11.40
N GLY A 148 5.57 -9.87 -12.26
CA GLY A 148 5.35 -11.29 -11.95
C GLY A 148 6.51 -12.19 -12.38
N LYS A 149 6.31 -13.50 -12.17
CA LYS A 149 7.24 -14.55 -12.63
C LYS A 149 7.28 -14.61 -14.16
N PRO A 150 8.37 -15.12 -14.75
CA PRO A 150 8.40 -15.47 -16.16
C PRO A 150 7.27 -16.41 -16.54
N VAL A 151 6.71 -16.23 -17.74
CA VAL A 151 5.67 -17.07 -18.31
C VAL A 151 6.11 -17.59 -19.67
N SER A 152 5.87 -18.87 -19.94
CA SER A 152 6.19 -19.49 -21.21
C SER A 152 5.21 -19.15 -22.34
N ASP A 153 3.96 -18.82 -21.98
CA ASP A 153 2.91 -18.45 -22.93
C ASP A 153 2.87 -16.94 -23.12
N HIS A 154 3.24 -16.47 -24.31
CA HIS A 154 3.21 -15.06 -24.70
C HIS A 154 1.81 -14.43 -24.63
N ALA A 155 0.74 -15.23 -24.68
CA ALA A 155 -0.63 -14.71 -24.60
C ALA A 155 -0.96 -14.04 -23.24
N TRP A 156 -0.28 -14.47 -22.17
CA TRP A 156 -0.48 -13.97 -20.80
C TRP A 156 0.69 -13.14 -20.28
N GLY A 157 1.78 -13.03 -21.04
CA GLY A 157 3.00 -12.33 -20.65
C GLY A 157 3.16 -10.98 -21.32
N ILE A 158 3.75 -10.03 -20.59
CA ILE A 158 4.17 -8.73 -21.11
C ILE A 158 5.69 -8.66 -21.08
N ILE A 159 6.30 -8.28 -22.21
CA ILE A 159 7.73 -7.98 -22.30
C ILE A 159 7.91 -6.51 -21.93
N PHE A 160 8.73 -6.27 -20.92
CA PHE A 160 9.02 -4.93 -20.43
C PHE A 160 10.28 -4.37 -21.13
N PRO A 161 10.33 -3.04 -21.45
CA PRO A 161 11.52 -2.42 -21.99
C PRO A 161 12.71 -2.50 -21.04
N ASP A 162 13.92 -2.63 -21.56
CA ASP A 162 15.17 -2.74 -20.78
C ASP A 162 15.44 -1.48 -19.92
N THR A 163 14.80 -0.37 -20.23
CA THR A 163 14.90 0.90 -19.50
C THR A 163 14.13 0.93 -18.17
N CYS A 164 13.44 -0.14 -17.82
CA CYS A 164 12.69 -0.23 -16.55
C CYS A 164 13.14 -1.43 -15.71
N PRO A 165 12.85 -1.46 -14.39
CA PRO A 165 13.31 -2.51 -13.48
C PRO A 165 12.97 -3.93 -13.93
N ALA A 166 11.79 -4.16 -14.48
CA ALA A 166 11.38 -5.47 -14.97
C ALA A 166 12.20 -5.94 -16.17
N GLY A 167 12.38 -5.06 -17.17
CA GLY A 167 13.16 -5.36 -18.37
C GLY A 167 14.64 -5.49 -18.08
N TYR A 168 15.18 -4.68 -17.16
CA TYR A 168 16.56 -4.82 -16.71
C TYR A 168 16.82 -6.20 -16.07
N THR A 169 15.87 -6.71 -15.26
CA THR A 169 16.00 -7.99 -14.55
C THR A 169 15.74 -9.18 -15.49
N PHE A 170 14.81 -9.06 -16.44
CA PHE A 170 14.34 -10.15 -17.31
C PHE A 170 14.26 -9.68 -18.77
N GLN A 171 15.44 -9.42 -19.37
CA GLN A 171 15.52 -8.93 -20.75
C GLN A 171 14.82 -9.85 -21.74
N GLY A 172 13.90 -9.28 -22.52
CA GLY A 172 13.16 -10.00 -23.58
C GLY A 172 12.23 -11.12 -23.09
N THR A 173 12.09 -11.33 -21.78
CA THR A 173 11.30 -12.41 -21.21
C THR A 173 9.88 -11.94 -20.90
N PRO A 174 8.81 -12.64 -21.33
CA PRO A 174 7.45 -12.30 -20.97
C PRO A 174 7.18 -12.59 -19.49
N LEU A 175 6.61 -11.61 -18.77
CA LEU A 175 6.33 -11.66 -17.34
C LEU A 175 4.83 -11.50 -17.07
N TYR A 176 4.31 -12.19 -16.05
CA TYR A 176 2.93 -11.97 -15.61
C TYR A 176 2.71 -10.50 -15.20
N PRO A 177 1.67 -9.82 -15.73
CA PRO A 177 1.37 -8.42 -15.40
C PRO A 177 0.64 -8.32 -14.05
N THR A 178 1.32 -8.71 -12.97
CA THR A 178 0.74 -8.74 -11.61
C THR A 178 0.30 -7.36 -11.11
N GLN A 179 0.75 -6.29 -11.75
CA GLN A 179 0.26 -4.93 -11.53
C GLN A 179 -1.21 -4.80 -11.93
N PHE A 180 -1.60 -5.34 -13.10
CA PHE A 180 -3.00 -5.37 -13.54
C PHE A 180 -3.87 -6.23 -12.64
N PHE A 181 -3.39 -7.42 -12.23
CA PHE A 181 -4.10 -8.27 -11.29
C PHE A 181 -4.34 -7.55 -9.96
N SER A 182 -3.33 -6.84 -9.48
CA SER A 182 -3.43 -6.06 -8.24
C SER A 182 -4.34 -4.84 -8.38
N SER A 183 -4.35 -4.18 -9.55
CA SER A 183 -5.23 -3.06 -9.86
C SER A 183 -6.70 -3.52 -9.92
N LEU A 184 -6.96 -4.59 -10.67
CA LEU A 184 -8.30 -5.20 -10.77
C LEU A 184 -8.81 -5.67 -9.39
N LYS A 185 -7.93 -6.30 -8.59
CA LYS A 185 -8.24 -6.63 -7.20
C LYS A 185 -8.70 -5.40 -6.42
N GLY A 186 -8.01 -4.26 -6.57
CA GLY A 186 -8.41 -3.00 -5.92
C GLY A 186 -9.83 -2.61 -6.29
N LEU A 187 -10.20 -2.64 -7.57
CA LEU A 187 -11.57 -2.35 -8.02
C LEU A 187 -12.60 -3.34 -7.49
N ILE A 188 -12.30 -4.63 -7.52
CA ILE A 188 -13.19 -5.68 -7.01
C ILE A 188 -13.45 -5.46 -5.51
N ILE A 189 -12.40 -5.24 -4.72
CA ILE A 189 -12.54 -4.97 -3.28
C ILE A 189 -13.37 -3.71 -3.04
N LEU A 190 -13.12 -2.63 -3.80
CA LEU A 190 -13.88 -1.40 -3.70
C LEU A 190 -15.37 -1.65 -3.98
N ALA A 191 -15.69 -2.34 -5.07
CA ALA A 191 -17.06 -2.68 -5.44
C ALA A 191 -17.73 -3.53 -4.35
N LEU A 192 -17.03 -4.56 -3.84
CA LEU A 192 -17.55 -5.42 -2.77
C LEU A 192 -17.83 -4.65 -1.48
N ILE A 193 -16.93 -3.74 -1.07
CA ILE A 193 -17.15 -2.91 0.10
C ILE A 193 -18.41 -2.05 -0.07
N LEU A 194 -18.53 -1.34 -1.21
CA LEU A 194 -19.67 -0.46 -1.46
C LEU A 194 -20.99 -1.22 -1.53
N LEU A 195 -20.98 -2.44 -2.11
CA LEU A 195 -22.16 -3.30 -2.17
C LEU A 195 -22.55 -3.86 -0.80
N LEU A 196 -21.55 -4.27 0.01
CA LEU A 196 -21.78 -4.94 1.28
C LEU A 196 -21.98 -3.96 2.45
N GLU A 197 -21.61 -2.68 2.30
CA GLU A 197 -21.86 -1.64 3.31
C GLU A 197 -23.35 -1.49 3.68
N ARG A 198 -24.26 -1.80 2.77
CA ARG A 198 -25.72 -1.83 3.06
C ARG A 198 -26.09 -2.81 4.17
N PHE A 199 -25.24 -3.81 4.43
CA PHE A 199 -25.43 -4.80 5.49
C PHE A 199 -24.64 -4.49 6.75
N LYS A 200 -24.05 -3.30 6.83
CA LYS A 200 -23.25 -2.86 7.98
C LYS A 200 -24.10 -2.87 9.27
N LYS A 201 -23.65 -3.67 10.26
CA LYS A 201 -24.34 -3.84 11.54
C LYS A 201 -23.56 -3.31 12.74
N PHE A 202 -22.27 -3.04 12.58
CA PHE A 202 -21.38 -2.57 13.66
C PHE A 202 -20.28 -1.66 13.10
N GLN A 203 -19.65 -0.90 13.98
CA GLN A 203 -18.51 -0.04 13.61
C GLN A 203 -17.24 -0.90 13.46
N GLY A 204 -16.45 -0.65 12.41
CA GLY A 204 -15.33 -1.49 12.00
C GLY A 204 -15.69 -2.53 10.93
N TYR A 205 -16.98 -2.61 10.53
CA TYR A 205 -17.46 -3.57 9.52
C TYR A 205 -16.71 -3.45 8.20
N SER A 206 -16.74 -2.25 7.60
CA SER A 206 -16.14 -2.01 6.28
C SER A 206 -14.62 -2.13 6.31
N PHE A 207 -14.00 -1.70 7.41
CA PHE A 207 -12.56 -1.77 7.58
C PHE A 207 -12.06 -3.22 7.65
N TRP A 208 -12.64 -4.05 8.50
CA TRP A 208 -12.22 -5.45 8.63
C TRP A 208 -12.58 -6.29 7.43
N LEU A 209 -13.73 -6.01 6.77
CA LEU A 209 -14.07 -6.61 5.48
C LEU A 209 -13.00 -6.29 4.43
N MET A 210 -12.64 -5.01 4.30
CA MET A 210 -11.61 -4.55 3.38
C MET A 210 -10.28 -5.26 3.62
N LEU A 211 -9.86 -5.35 4.89
CA LEU A 211 -8.58 -5.94 5.26
C LEU A 211 -8.54 -7.46 4.96
N GLY A 212 -9.63 -8.17 5.25
CA GLY A 212 -9.78 -9.60 4.93
C GLY A 212 -9.76 -9.86 3.43
N LEU A 213 -10.51 -9.08 2.65
CA LEU A 213 -10.51 -9.17 1.18
C LEU A 213 -9.15 -8.81 0.58
N PHE A 214 -8.48 -7.80 1.15
CA PHE A 214 -7.12 -7.44 0.73
C PHE A 214 -6.13 -8.57 0.96
N GLY A 215 -6.12 -9.17 2.16
CA GLY A 215 -5.27 -10.30 2.50
C GLY A 215 -5.50 -11.50 1.58
N SER A 216 -6.78 -11.86 1.34
CA SER A 216 -7.15 -12.96 0.45
C SER A 216 -6.67 -12.72 -0.98
N GLY A 217 -6.96 -11.53 -1.52
CA GLY A 217 -6.53 -11.21 -2.88
C GLY A 217 -5.00 -11.04 -3.00
N ARG A 218 -4.32 -10.63 -1.93
CA ARG A 218 -2.86 -10.57 -1.90
C ARG A 218 -2.27 -11.96 -1.92
N PHE A 219 -2.76 -12.87 -1.09
CA PHE A 219 -2.34 -14.27 -1.04
C PHE A 219 -2.42 -14.94 -2.41
N LEU A 220 -3.54 -14.73 -3.15
CA LEU A 220 -3.73 -15.32 -4.47
C LEU A 220 -2.79 -14.73 -5.53
N ILE A 221 -2.60 -13.42 -5.57
CA ILE A 221 -1.74 -12.78 -6.57
C ILE A 221 -0.27 -13.15 -6.37
N ASP A 222 0.15 -13.41 -5.14
CA ASP A 222 1.55 -13.70 -4.83
C ASP A 222 2.05 -15.02 -5.46
N PHE A 223 1.20 -15.96 -5.85
CA PHE A 223 1.59 -17.13 -6.63
C PHE A 223 2.16 -16.78 -8.00
N TYR A 224 1.71 -15.69 -8.60
CA TYR A 224 2.13 -15.20 -9.91
C TYR A 224 3.25 -14.13 -9.81
N ARG A 225 3.58 -13.67 -8.60
CA ARG A 225 4.54 -12.60 -8.39
C ARG A 225 5.95 -13.14 -8.27
N TYR A 226 6.91 -12.40 -8.86
CA TYR A 226 8.32 -12.68 -8.67
C TYR A 226 8.82 -12.16 -7.32
N TYR A 227 9.56 -12.98 -6.62
CA TYR A 227 10.25 -12.66 -5.37
C TYR A 227 11.68 -13.19 -5.43
N GLU A 228 12.60 -12.45 -4.83
CA GLU A 228 13.95 -12.92 -4.61
C GLU A 228 13.96 -14.11 -3.63
N PRO A 229 14.97 -15.00 -3.72
CA PRO A 229 15.05 -16.19 -2.86
C PRO A 229 14.97 -15.89 -1.36
N SER A 230 15.47 -14.73 -0.92
CA SER A 230 15.41 -14.24 0.47
C SER A 230 13.98 -14.02 0.97
N MET A 231 13.02 -13.81 0.07
CA MET A 231 11.60 -13.58 0.39
C MET A 231 10.76 -14.84 0.32
N VAL A 232 11.35 -16.01 0.03
CA VAL A 232 10.67 -17.31 0.02
C VAL A 232 10.69 -17.88 1.44
N LEU A 233 9.50 -18.08 2.03
CA LEU A 233 9.35 -18.61 3.38
C LEU A 233 9.54 -20.14 3.40
N THR A 234 8.89 -20.84 2.46
CA THR A 234 8.95 -22.31 2.36
C THR A 234 8.58 -22.77 0.95
N LYS A 235 9.01 -23.99 0.60
CA LYS A 235 8.65 -24.64 -0.65
C LYS A 235 7.93 -25.96 -0.34
N ILE A 236 6.77 -26.18 -0.99
CA ILE A 236 6.02 -27.42 -0.90
C ILE A 236 5.84 -27.95 -2.32
N GLY A 237 6.66 -28.93 -2.69
CA GLY A 237 6.75 -29.41 -4.08
C GLY A 237 7.19 -28.28 -5.03
N PRO A 238 6.48 -28.06 -6.14
CA PRO A 238 6.78 -26.99 -7.09
C PRO A 238 6.31 -25.59 -6.64
N VAL A 239 5.57 -25.50 -5.52
CA VAL A 239 4.95 -24.26 -5.06
C VAL A 239 5.84 -23.58 -4.03
N GLU A 240 6.20 -22.32 -4.29
CA GLU A 240 6.94 -21.45 -3.38
C GLU A 240 5.97 -20.53 -2.65
N PHE A 241 6.06 -20.53 -1.32
CA PHE A 241 5.31 -19.62 -0.47
C PHE A 241 6.18 -18.45 -0.02
N SER A 242 5.73 -17.25 -0.30
CA SER A 242 6.44 -16.03 0.07
C SER A 242 6.16 -15.61 1.52
N VAL A 243 7.08 -14.84 2.13
CA VAL A 243 6.86 -14.16 3.41
C VAL A 243 5.58 -13.32 3.37
N ASN A 244 5.29 -12.68 2.23
CA ASN A 244 4.07 -11.87 2.07
C ASN A 244 2.80 -12.71 2.09
N GLN A 245 2.83 -13.97 1.63
CA GLN A 245 1.70 -14.90 1.80
C GLN A 245 1.48 -15.26 3.27
N GLY A 246 2.55 -15.47 4.04
CA GLY A 246 2.46 -15.65 5.49
C GLY A 246 1.81 -14.45 6.18
N VAL A 247 2.25 -13.23 5.85
CA VAL A 247 1.63 -11.99 6.35
C VAL A 247 0.15 -11.88 5.90
N SER A 248 -0.17 -12.29 4.68
CA SER A 248 -1.55 -12.26 4.17
C SER A 248 -2.47 -13.19 4.96
N VAL A 249 -2.02 -14.39 5.30
CA VAL A 249 -2.76 -15.35 6.16
C VAL A 249 -2.99 -14.73 7.54
N LEU A 250 -1.97 -14.12 8.15
CA LEU A 250 -2.10 -13.45 9.43
C LEU A 250 -3.15 -12.32 9.38
N ILE A 251 -3.14 -11.50 8.33
CA ILE A 251 -4.13 -10.44 8.11
C ILE A 251 -5.55 -11.02 8.01
N ILE A 252 -5.74 -12.12 7.29
CA ILE A 252 -7.03 -12.79 7.15
C ILE A 252 -7.54 -13.27 8.52
N ILE A 253 -6.68 -13.95 9.27
CA ILE A 253 -7.03 -14.47 10.62
C ILE A 253 -7.41 -13.33 11.56
N ILE A 254 -6.59 -12.28 11.63
CA ILE A 254 -6.86 -11.10 12.49
C ILE A 254 -8.16 -10.42 12.05
N SER A 255 -8.38 -10.29 10.73
CA SER A 255 -9.60 -9.66 10.21
C SER A 255 -10.84 -10.45 10.59
N ALA A 256 -10.82 -11.76 10.45
CA ALA A 256 -11.92 -12.64 10.83
C ALA A 256 -12.19 -12.63 12.35
N ALA A 257 -11.13 -12.66 13.16
CA ALA A 257 -11.23 -12.62 14.61
C ALA A 257 -11.83 -11.28 15.08
N MET A 258 -11.32 -10.16 14.57
CA MET A 258 -11.80 -8.83 14.95
C MET A 258 -13.20 -8.54 14.43
N TRP A 259 -13.55 -9.04 13.22
CA TRP A 259 -14.90 -8.99 12.70
C TRP A 259 -15.89 -9.67 13.67
N ASN A 260 -15.61 -10.90 14.07
CA ASN A 260 -16.44 -11.64 14.98
C ASN A 260 -16.53 -10.98 16.36
N TYR A 261 -15.39 -10.53 16.91
CA TYR A 261 -15.35 -9.82 18.18
C TYR A 261 -16.22 -8.57 18.20
N LEU A 262 -16.10 -7.70 17.20
CA LEU A 262 -16.88 -6.44 17.12
C LEU A 262 -18.35 -6.71 16.84
N ARG A 263 -18.66 -7.73 16.03
CA ARG A 263 -20.04 -8.17 15.80
C ARG A 263 -20.75 -8.62 17.10
N LEU A 264 -20.05 -9.41 17.92
CA LEU A 264 -20.60 -9.91 19.21
C LEU A 264 -20.75 -8.80 20.25
N LYS A 265 -19.87 -7.80 20.23
CA LYS A 265 -19.89 -6.66 21.15
C LYS A 265 -20.90 -5.58 20.75
N SER A 266 -21.42 -5.59 19.54
CA SER A 266 -22.43 -4.62 19.09
C SER A 266 -23.78 -4.97 19.70
N PRO A 267 -24.46 -4.04 20.41
CA PRO A 267 -25.82 -4.27 20.88
C PRO A 267 -26.71 -4.56 19.66
N ARG A 268 -27.62 -5.55 19.82
CA ARG A 268 -28.63 -5.91 18.83
C ARG A 268 -29.66 -4.81 18.67
#